data_175819703b7138837a9d7a307e8c105e
#
_entry.id   175819703b7138837a9d7a307e8c105e
#
_cell.length_a   1.000
_cell.length_b   1.000
_cell.length_c   1.000
_cell.angle_alpha   90.00
_cell.angle_beta   90.00
_cell.angle_gamma   90.00
#
_symmetry.space_group_name_H-M   'P 1'
#
loop_
_entity.id
_entity.type
_entity.pdbx_description
1 polymer ?
#
loop_
_entity_poly.entity_id
_entity_poly.type
_entity_poly.pdbx_seq_one_letter_code
_entity_poly.pdbx_strand_id
1 'polypeptide(L)'
;MKRSIALTVVAALSQAIAAFAGPPEPKQVVAPPPPPPEYFRPNEFDIGAFATWVDFPNTRGGGNGSVHGWGGGMDFTYWFPWKYAGVRFQGTGMSIQSNSFTTTVKPFPNFPARTVNVPSASIAAGVINADFLLRLPLDDFWPGVHLAPYAFGGFGGIFAGGGGEGRTVNETFIVTGPVNNPNIAPQTREVTVTGRRVNTIRNNIGNSRVLGRIGGGLEYRFTPNIGIFTEAAYVIPDGSGNNFVQFNFIGLRYAF
;
A
#
# COMPACT_ATOMS: atom_id res chain seq x y z
N MET A 1 -86.09 34.80 -41.76
CA MET A 1 -84.90 35.61 -41.75
C MET A 1 -84.13 35.67 -40.39
N LYS A 2 -84.79 35.60 -39.25
CA LYS A 2 -84.10 35.74 -37.91
C LYS A 2 -83.24 34.54 -37.52
N ARG A 3 -83.42 33.32 -38.02
CA ARG A 3 -82.61 32.12 -37.65
C ARG A 3 -81.28 32.05 -38.41
N SER A 4 -81.21 32.59 -39.61
CA SER A 4 -79.96 32.57 -40.39
C SER A 4 -78.91 33.52 -39.87
N ILE A 5 -79.30 34.66 -39.28
CA ILE A 5 -78.37 35.63 -38.69
C ILE A 5 -77.68 35.08 -37.41
N ALA A 6 -78.49 34.32 -36.59
CA ALA A 6 -77.92 33.75 -35.38
C ALA A 6 -76.85 32.69 -35.65
N LEU A 7 -77.04 31.88 -36.71
CA LEU A 7 -76.04 30.84 -37.07
C LEU A 7 -74.69 31.46 -37.60
N THR A 8 -74.77 32.56 -38.36
CA THR A 8 -73.63 33.24 -38.89
C THR A 8 -72.83 33.96 -37.81
N VAL A 9 -73.48 34.52 -36.79
CA VAL A 9 -72.81 35.15 -35.66
C VAL A 9 -72.08 34.13 -34.79
N VAL A 10 -72.68 32.93 -34.55
CA VAL A 10 -72.06 31.85 -33.80
C VAL A 10 -70.83 31.28 -34.54
N ALA A 11 -70.91 31.11 -35.84
CA ALA A 11 -69.77 30.66 -36.67
C ALA A 11 -68.62 31.67 -36.71
N ALA A 12 -68.91 32.95 -36.73
CA ALA A 12 -67.89 34.02 -36.71
C ALA A 12 -67.23 34.12 -35.32
N LEU A 13 -67.98 33.97 -34.24
CA LEU A 13 -67.44 33.93 -32.88
C LEU A 13 -66.51 32.71 -32.62
N SER A 14 -66.89 31.57 -33.17
CA SER A 14 -66.06 30.33 -33.00
C SER A 14 -64.74 30.46 -33.77
N GLN A 15 -64.71 31.12 -34.92
CA GLN A 15 -63.47 31.35 -35.67
C GLN A 15 -62.60 32.43 -35.01
N ALA A 16 -63.18 33.46 -34.39
CA ALA A 16 -62.43 34.45 -33.64
C ALA A 16 -61.77 33.86 -32.36
N ILE A 17 -62.42 32.95 -31.67
CA ILE A 17 -61.83 32.26 -30.50
C ILE A 17 -60.68 31.31 -30.95
N ALA A 18 -60.77 30.66 -32.08
CA ALA A 18 -59.71 29.83 -32.65
C ALA A 18 -58.50 30.64 -33.10
N ALA A 19 -58.70 31.87 -33.54
CA ALA A 19 -57.60 32.78 -33.93
C ALA A 19 -56.82 33.40 -32.76
N PHE A 20 -57.45 33.45 -31.56
CA PHE A 20 -56.77 33.85 -30.30
C PHE A 20 -56.08 32.72 -29.55
N ALA A 21 -56.34 31.46 -29.89
CA ALA A 21 -55.56 30.34 -29.43
C ALA A 21 -54.24 30.36 -30.26
N GLY A 22 -53.21 31.02 -29.71
CA GLY A 22 -51.89 31.04 -30.34
C GLY A 22 -51.42 29.61 -30.70
N PRO A 23 -50.46 29.51 -31.63
CA PRO A 23 -49.95 28.19 -31.97
C PRO A 23 -49.51 27.47 -30.69
N PRO A 24 -49.84 26.16 -30.53
CA PRO A 24 -49.47 25.41 -29.35
C PRO A 24 -47.97 25.61 -29.12
N GLU A 25 -47.63 26.07 -27.93
CA GLU A 25 -46.22 26.21 -27.57
C GLU A 25 -45.48 24.91 -27.91
N PRO A 26 -44.37 25.00 -28.65
CA PRO A 26 -43.59 23.81 -28.98
C PRO A 26 -43.22 23.15 -27.63
N LYS A 27 -43.64 21.91 -27.42
CA LYS A 27 -43.28 21.12 -26.25
C LYS A 27 -41.78 21.23 -26.10
N GLN A 28 -41.29 21.95 -25.08
CA GLN A 28 -39.88 21.96 -24.75
C GLN A 28 -39.44 20.52 -24.59
N VAL A 29 -38.64 20.03 -25.51
CA VAL A 29 -37.94 18.75 -25.37
C VAL A 29 -36.96 18.94 -24.23
N VAL A 30 -37.36 18.60 -23.01
CA VAL A 30 -36.47 18.59 -21.85
C VAL A 30 -35.40 17.53 -22.18
N ALA A 31 -34.17 18.01 -22.37
CA ALA A 31 -33.05 17.10 -22.56
C ALA A 31 -33.04 16.04 -21.44
N PRO A 32 -32.84 14.76 -21.74
CA PRO A 32 -32.75 13.74 -20.72
C PRO A 32 -31.69 14.16 -19.71
N PRO A 33 -31.89 13.89 -18.40
CA PRO A 33 -30.91 14.18 -17.38
C PRO A 33 -29.59 13.53 -17.75
N PRO A 34 -28.44 14.20 -17.50
CA PRO A 34 -27.13 13.63 -17.78
C PRO A 34 -27.01 12.29 -17.05
N PRO A 35 -26.34 11.30 -17.64
CA PRO A 35 -26.13 10.01 -16.99
C PRO A 35 -25.36 10.23 -15.66
N PRO A 36 -25.64 9.41 -14.64
CA PRO A 36 -24.93 9.51 -13.37
C PRO A 36 -23.41 9.34 -13.59
N PRO A 37 -22.59 10.03 -12.81
CA PRO A 37 -21.13 9.95 -12.96
C PRO A 37 -20.65 8.53 -12.64
N GLU A 38 -19.81 7.96 -13.52
CA GLU A 38 -19.14 6.68 -13.27
C GLU A 38 -17.93 6.89 -12.37
N TYR A 39 -17.87 6.19 -11.23
CA TYR A 39 -16.78 6.27 -10.27
C TYR A 39 -15.60 5.40 -10.68
N PHE A 40 -15.83 4.25 -11.29
CA PHE A 40 -14.81 3.32 -11.76
C PHE A 40 -14.97 3.13 -13.27
N ARG A 41 -14.09 3.74 -14.02
CA ARG A 41 -14.20 3.87 -15.47
C ARG A 41 -13.34 2.85 -16.22
N PRO A 42 -13.73 2.45 -17.44
CA PRO A 42 -12.82 1.78 -18.36
C PRO A 42 -11.73 2.75 -18.87
N ASN A 43 -10.57 2.22 -19.25
CA ASN A 43 -9.40 2.98 -19.71
C ASN A 43 -8.94 4.08 -18.74
N GLU A 44 -9.11 3.85 -17.46
CA GLU A 44 -8.79 4.80 -16.41
C GLU A 44 -7.30 4.71 -16.06
N PHE A 45 -6.69 5.86 -15.84
CA PHE A 45 -5.33 5.99 -15.39
C PHE A 45 -5.33 6.63 -13.99
N ASP A 46 -4.70 5.96 -13.03
CA ASP A 46 -4.64 6.42 -11.65
C ASP A 46 -3.20 6.74 -11.23
N ILE A 47 -3.06 7.78 -10.41
CA ILE A 47 -1.83 8.06 -9.68
C ILE A 47 -2.17 7.99 -8.19
N GLY A 48 -1.41 7.21 -7.44
CA GLY A 48 -1.56 7.05 -5.99
C GLY A 48 -0.32 7.48 -5.23
N ALA A 49 -0.52 7.91 -3.99
CA ALA A 49 0.54 8.11 -3.00
C ALA A 49 0.08 7.54 -1.66
N PHE A 50 0.98 6.90 -0.92
CA PHE A 50 0.62 6.17 0.29
C PHE A 50 1.74 6.18 1.34
N ALA A 51 1.35 6.02 2.60
CA ALA A 51 2.26 5.63 3.66
C ALA A 51 2.31 4.09 3.76
N THR A 52 3.47 3.53 4.08
CA THR A 52 3.66 2.08 4.20
C THR A 52 4.28 1.69 5.52
N TRP A 53 3.91 0.52 6.00
CA TRP A 53 4.53 -0.18 7.12
C TRP A 53 4.86 -1.60 6.70
N VAL A 54 6.03 -2.09 7.09
CA VAL A 54 6.47 -3.45 6.81
C VAL A 54 6.82 -4.18 8.09
N ASP A 55 6.50 -5.46 8.15
CA ASP A 55 6.80 -6.35 9.27
C ASP A 55 7.42 -7.66 8.76
N PHE A 56 8.46 -8.11 9.45
CA PHE A 56 9.18 -9.34 9.13
C PHE A 56 8.83 -10.42 10.17
N PRO A 57 7.74 -11.20 9.98
CA PRO A 57 7.24 -12.12 10.99
C PRO A 57 8.25 -13.21 11.38
N ASN A 58 9.06 -13.68 10.46
CA ASN A 58 10.07 -14.71 10.70
C ASN A 58 11.21 -14.26 11.63
N THR A 59 11.27 -12.96 11.95
CA THR A 59 12.27 -12.42 12.87
C THR A 59 11.80 -12.43 14.33
N ARG A 60 10.52 -12.72 14.60
CA ARG A 60 9.92 -12.71 15.95
C ARG A 60 10.30 -13.92 16.80
N GLY A 61 10.78 -15.01 16.19
CA GLY A 61 11.18 -16.25 16.90
C GLY A 61 12.60 -16.17 17.48
N GLY A 62 12.77 -16.34 18.79
CA GLY A 62 14.08 -16.54 19.42
C GLY A 62 14.64 -15.36 20.24
N GLY A 63 13.81 -14.64 21.00
CA GLY A 63 14.28 -13.67 22.03
C GLY A 63 14.93 -12.40 21.49
N ASN A 64 15.00 -12.25 20.22
CA ASN A 64 15.73 -11.20 19.50
C ASN A 64 14.75 -10.25 18.82
N GLY A 65 14.56 -9.06 19.22
CA GLY A 65 13.71 -7.96 18.74
C GLY A 65 12.95 -8.14 17.39
N SER A 66 11.84 -7.49 17.24
CA SER A 66 11.11 -7.45 15.96
C SER A 66 11.83 -6.57 14.95
N VAL A 67 11.74 -6.92 13.66
CA VAL A 67 12.20 -6.07 12.57
C VAL A 67 10.98 -5.53 11.86
N HIS A 68 10.89 -4.22 11.74
CA HIS A 68 9.79 -3.52 11.10
C HIS A 68 10.32 -2.29 10.37
N GLY A 69 9.50 -1.70 9.51
CA GLY A 69 9.89 -0.51 8.77
C GLY A 69 8.70 0.40 8.48
N TRP A 70 9.03 1.67 8.25
CA TRP A 70 8.09 2.72 7.87
C TRP A 70 8.59 3.43 6.63
N GLY A 71 7.68 3.88 5.82
CA GLY A 71 8.01 4.59 4.62
C GLY A 71 6.80 5.12 3.88
N GLY A 72 6.97 5.33 2.60
CA GLY A 72 5.91 5.75 1.71
C GLY A 72 6.27 5.48 0.27
N GLY A 73 5.31 5.65 -0.61
CA GLY A 73 5.49 5.39 -2.02
C GLY A 73 4.46 6.04 -2.90
N MET A 74 4.61 5.78 -4.18
CA MET A 74 3.68 6.17 -5.23
C MET A 74 3.38 4.98 -6.12
N ASP A 75 2.19 4.98 -6.70
CA ASP A 75 1.80 4.02 -7.74
C ASP A 75 1.20 4.72 -8.96
N PHE A 76 1.32 4.04 -10.09
CA PHE A 76 0.71 4.37 -11.37
C PHE A 76 -0.06 3.15 -11.83
N THR A 77 -1.37 3.27 -11.96
CA THR A 77 -2.25 2.16 -12.34
C THR A 77 -2.98 2.49 -13.63
N TYR A 78 -3.04 1.54 -14.54
CA TYR A 78 -3.88 1.61 -15.73
C TYR A 78 -4.91 0.50 -15.70
N TRP A 79 -6.20 0.85 -15.76
CA TRP A 79 -7.32 -0.07 -15.84
C TRP A 79 -7.71 -0.29 -17.30
N PHE A 80 -7.82 -1.56 -17.68
CA PHE A 80 -8.18 -1.95 -19.04
C PHE A 80 -9.60 -1.53 -19.40
N PRO A 81 -9.99 -1.65 -20.71
CA PRO A 81 -11.35 -1.31 -21.16
C PRO A 81 -12.48 -2.01 -20.41
N TRP A 82 -12.17 -3.10 -19.70
CA TRP A 82 -13.14 -3.86 -18.92
C TRP A 82 -13.31 -3.35 -17.48
N LYS A 83 -12.60 -2.32 -17.06
CA LYS A 83 -12.55 -1.71 -15.72
C LYS A 83 -12.28 -2.67 -14.53
N TYR A 84 -12.32 -3.99 -14.74
CA TYR A 84 -12.12 -5.01 -13.70
C TYR A 84 -10.68 -5.51 -13.57
N ALA A 85 -9.87 -5.29 -14.58
CA ALA A 85 -8.47 -5.71 -14.60
C ALA A 85 -7.56 -4.55 -14.97
N GLY A 86 -6.32 -4.55 -14.50
CA GLY A 86 -5.34 -3.50 -14.75
C GLY A 86 -3.91 -3.92 -14.47
N VAL A 87 -3.00 -3.01 -14.75
CA VAL A 87 -1.57 -3.13 -14.44
C VAL A 87 -1.13 -1.95 -13.61
N ARG A 88 -0.17 -2.18 -12.71
CA ARG A 88 0.34 -1.15 -11.80
C ARG A 88 1.85 -1.21 -11.72
N PHE A 89 2.47 -0.04 -11.71
CA PHE A 89 3.85 0.17 -11.29
C PHE A 89 3.86 0.90 -9.96
N GLN A 90 4.61 0.39 -8.99
CA GLN A 90 4.68 0.96 -7.64
C GLN A 90 6.13 1.10 -7.21
N GLY A 91 6.47 2.28 -6.67
CA GLY A 91 7.75 2.58 -6.04
C GLY A 91 7.54 2.88 -4.56
N THR A 92 8.34 2.27 -3.68
CA THR A 92 8.26 2.45 -2.22
C THR A 92 9.65 2.69 -1.65
N GLY A 93 9.81 3.71 -0.83
CA GLY A 93 11.00 3.96 -0.01
C GLY A 93 10.68 3.73 1.47
N MET A 94 11.55 3.03 2.19
CA MET A 94 11.31 2.71 3.59
C MET A 94 12.60 2.69 4.42
N SER A 95 12.45 2.97 5.71
CA SER A 95 13.49 2.74 6.73
C SER A 95 13.12 1.50 7.53
N ILE A 96 13.97 0.47 7.47
CA ILE A 96 13.79 -0.79 8.19
C ILE A 96 14.61 -0.72 9.46
N GLN A 97 14.00 -1.01 10.61
CA GLN A 97 14.60 -0.92 11.93
C GLN A 97 14.52 -2.26 12.66
N SER A 98 15.58 -2.61 13.38
CA SER A 98 15.55 -3.66 14.38
C SER A 98 15.49 -3.04 15.77
N ASN A 99 14.68 -3.58 16.67
CA ASN A 99 14.68 -3.17 18.06
C ASN A 99 15.96 -3.61 18.76
N SER A 100 16.38 -2.87 19.80
CA SER A 100 17.43 -3.35 20.70
C SER A 100 16.95 -4.63 21.41
N PHE A 101 17.87 -5.55 21.64
CA PHE A 101 17.59 -6.78 22.37
C PHE A 101 18.75 -7.18 23.26
N THR A 102 18.46 -7.94 24.31
CA THR A 102 19.48 -8.52 25.18
C THR A 102 19.75 -9.96 24.77
N THR A 103 21.01 -10.32 24.67
CA THR A 103 21.42 -11.71 24.43
C THR A 103 22.39 -12.16 25.51
N THR A 104 22.38 -13.47 25.77
CA THR A 104 23.29 -14.06 26.75
C THR A 104 24.45 -14.72 26.01
N VAL A 105 25.67 -14.30 26.31
CA VAL A 105 26.89 -14.81 25.70
C VAL A 105 27.69 -15.55 26.76
N LYS A 106 28.12 -16.78 26.44
CA LYS A 106 29.14 -17.49 27.21
C LYS A 106 30.48 -17.33 26.52
N PRO A 107 31.41 -16.51 27.04
CA PRO A 107 32.69 -16.28 26.41
C PRO A 107 33.55 -17.54 26.34
N PHE A 108 33.40 -18.44 27.33
CA PHE A 108 34.08 -19.75 27.37
C PHE A 108 33.16 -20.80 28.04
N PRO A 109 33.38 -22.11 27.82
CA PRO A 109 32.54 -23.18 28.38
C PRO A 109 32.36 -23.13 29.91
N ASN A 110 33.39 -22.71 30.62
CA ASN A 110 33.45 -22.74 32.08
C ASN A 110 33.18 -21.37 32.76
N PHE A 111 32.80 -20.34 31.94
CA PHE A 111 32.54 -19.01 32.48
C PHE A 111 31.04 -18.74 32.63
N PRO A 112 30.68 -17.89 33.61
CA PRO A 112 29.30 -17.51 33.76
C PRO A 112 28.78 -16.77 32.53
N ALA A 113 27.56 -17.07 32.17
CA ALA A 113 26.87 -16.37 31.05
C ALA A 113 26.71 -14.89 31.42
N ARG A 114 26.98 -14.00 30.46
CA ARG A 114 26.78 -12.56 30.59
C ARG A 114 25.70 -12.07 29.64
N THR A 115 24.89 -11.14 30.12
CA THR A 115 23.87 -10.49 29.32
C THR A 115 24.49 -9.26 28.63
N VAL A 116 24.35 -9.22 27.31
CA VAL A 116 24.85 -8.12 26.46
C VAL A 116 23.65 -7.46 25.78
N ASN A 117 23.63 -6.14 25.80
CA ASN A 117 22.60 -5.37 25.09
C ASN A 117 23.08 -5.05 23.68
N VAL A 118 22.34 -5.52 22.68
CA VAL A 118 22.56 -5.20 21.27
C VAL A 118 21.70 -3.99 20.90
N PRO A 119 22.28 -2.87 20.49
CA PRO A 119 21.55 -1.67 20.15
C PRO A 119 20.69 -1.84 18.88
N SER A 120 19.66 -1.02 18.76
CA SER A 120 18.84 -0.93 17.55
C SER A 120 19.69 -0.47 16.36
N ALA A 121 19.36 -0.93 15.16
CA ALA A 121 19.97 -0.49 13.92
C ALA A 121 18.90 -0.26 12.86
N SER A 122 19.20 0.63 11.89
CA SER A 122 18.29 0.94 10.79
C SER A 122 19.00 0.91 9.45
N ILE A 123 18.29 0.52 8.41
CA ILE A 123 18.76 0.57 7.01
C ILE A 123 17.67 1.21 6.14
N ALA A 124 18.07 1.95 5.11
CA ALA A 124 17.17 2.40 4.06
C ALA A 124 17.00 1.31 3.00
N ALA A 125 15.77 1.12 2.53
CA ALA A 125 15.46 0.20 1.45
C ALA A 125 14.47 0.85 0.47
N GLY A 126 14.62 0.52 -0.82
CA GLY A 126 13.67 0.85 -1.87
C GLY A 126 13.10 -0.41 -2.49
N VAL A 127 11.84 -0.37 -2.92
CA VAL A 127 11.16 -1.46 -3.62
C VAL A 127 10.48 -0.89 -4.85
N ILE A 128 10.65 -1.56 -5.99
CA ILE A 128 9.94 -1.25 -7.24
C ILE A 128 9.20 -2.51 -7.67
N ASN A 129 7.92 -2.39 -7.99
CA ASN A 129 7.06 -3.51 -8.35
C ASN A 129 6.27 -3.23 -9.63
N ALA A 130 5.98 -4.30 -10.35
CA ALA A 130 4.98 -4.36 -11.41
C ALA A 130 3.94 -5.42 -11.06
N ASP A 131 2.66 -5.04 -11.03
CA ASP A 131 1.56 -5.89 -10.61
C ASP A 131 0.49 -5.99 -11.68
N PHE A 132 -0.18 -7.13 -11.72
CA PHE A 132 -1.47 -7.31 -12.34
C PHE A 132 -2.55 -7.20 -11.25
N LEU A 133 -3.62 -6.43 -11.51
CA LEU A 133 -4.71 -6.17 -10.58
C LEU A 133 -6.03 -6.72 -11.11
N LEU A 134 -6.87 -7.17 -10.18
CA LEU A 134 -8.27 -7.46 -10.41
C LEU A 134 -9.10 -6.64 -9.42
N ARG A 135 -10.01 -5.80 -9.93
CA ARG A 135 -10.88 -4.90 -9.15
C ARG A 135 -12.33 -5.31 -9.31
N LEU A 136 -13.12 -5.24 -8.24
CA LEU A 136 -14.56 -5.46 -8.25
C LEU A 136 -15.29 -4.18 -7.81
N PRO A 137 -15.69 -3.28 -8.73
CA PRO A 137 -16.49 -2.11 -8.41
C PRO A 137 -17.85 -2.53 -7.86
N LEU A 138 -18.16 -2.18 -6.62
CA LEU A 138 -19.43 -2.56 -5.99
C LEU A 138 -20.61 -1.70 -6.46
N ASP A 139 -20.36 -0.54 -7.06
CA ASP A 139 -21.38 0.30 -7.67
C ASP A 139 -22.11 -0.37 -8.86
N ASP A 140 -21.48 -1.37 -9.50
CA ASP A 140 -22.11 -2.20 -10.52
C ASP A 140 -23.22 -3.10 -9.97
N PHE A 141 -23.17 -3.45 -8.68
CA PHE A 141 -24.12 -4.35 -8.01
C PHE A 141 -25.04 -3.58 -7.07
N TRP A 142 -24.53 -2.55 -6.42
CA TRP A 142 -25.22 -1.71 -5.44
C TRP A 142 -25.02 -0.24 -5.78
N PRO A 143 -25.92 0.37 -6.55
CA PRO A 143 -25.81 1.78 -6.92
C PRO A 143 -25.59 2.71 -5.72
N GLY A 144 -24.59 3.57 -5.80
CA GLY A 144 -24.21 4.48 -4.72
C GLY A 144 -23.16 3.94 -3.74
N VAL A 145 -22.69 2.71 -3.91
CA VAL A 145 -21.58 2.15 -3.14
C VAL A 145 -20.28 2.35 -3.91
N HIS A 146 -19.56 3.42 -3.61
CA HIS A 146 -18.32 3.80 -4.31
C HIS A 146 -17.08 3.09 -3.75
N LEU A 147 -17.20 1.79 -3.46
CA LEU A 147 -16.18 0.92 -2.92
C LEU A 147 -15.79 -0.14 -3.96
N ALA A 148 -14.50 -0.39 -4.07
CA ALA A 148 -13.96 -1.45 -4.92
C ALA A 148 -12.89 -2.25 -4.16
N PRO A 149 -13.19 -3.46 -3.69
CA PRO A 149 -12.17 -4.41 -3.32
C PRO A 149 -11.34 -4.82 -4.55
N TYR A 150 -10.05 -5.04 -4.34
CA TYR A 150 -9.16 -5.52 -5.40
C TYR A 150 -8.13 -6.51 -4.86
N ALA A 151 -7.66 -7.38 -5.73
CA ALA A 151 -6.55 -8.29 -5.50
C ALA A 151 -5.45 -8.01 -6.52
N PHE A 152 -4.22 -8.32 -6.16
CA PHE A 152 -3.10 -8.16 -7.07
C PHE A 152 -2.03 -9.23 -6.85
N GLY A 153 -1.24 -9.45 -7.89
CA GLY A 153 -0.05 -10.27 -7.86
C GLY A 153 0.98 -9.72 -8.83
N GLY A 154 2.25 -9.81 -8.46
CA GLY A 154 3.29 -9.23 -9.29
C GLY A 154 4.69 -9.60 -8.85
N PHE A 155 5.63 -8.96 -9.48
CA PHE A 155 7.06 -9.12 -9.23
C PHE A 155 7.75 -7.75 -9.18
N GLY A 156 8.94 -7.73 -8.63
CA GLY A 156 9.69 -6.50 -8.50
C GLY A 156 11.13 -6.71 -8.05
N GLY A 157 11.72 -5.64 -7.56
CA GLY A 157 13.05 -5.63 -7.01
C GLY A 157 13.12 -4.85 -5.70
N ILE A 158 13.91 -5.34 -4.76
CA ILE A 158 14.26 -4.65 -3.53
C ILE A 158 15.73 -4.24 -3.57
N PHE A 159 15.99 -3.01 -3.16
CA PHE A 159 17.31 -2.40 -3.13
C PHE A 159 17.57 -1.89 -1.73
N ALA A 160 18.70 -2.26 -1.12
CA ALA A 160 19.13 -1.65 0.13
C ALA A 160 20.09 -0.51 -0.17
N GLY A 161 19.77 0.68 0.31
CA GLY A 161 20.66 1.85 0.32
C GLY A 161 21.59 1.78 1.53
N GLY A 162 22.86 2.12 1.31
CA GLY A 162 23.88 2.14 2.36
C GLY A 162 23.49 3.00 3.56
N GLY A 163 23.80 2.57 4.76
CA GLY A 163 23.64 3.37 5.98
C GLY A 163 23.36 2.54 7.19
N GLY A 164 23.65 1.53 7.52
CA GLY A 164 23.61 0.78 8.76
C GLY A 164 24.60 -0.36 8.68
N GLU A 165 25.88 -0.04 8.79
CA GLU A 165 26.77 -1.09 9.24
C GLU A 165 26.16 -1.61 10.54
N GLY A 166 25.77 -2.90 10.54
CA GLY A 166 25.34 -3.54 11.77
C GLY A 166 26.41 -3.17 12.81
N ARG A 167 26.01 -2.38 13.81
CA ARG A 167 26.98 -1.93 14.82
C ARG A 167 27.51 -3.19 15.47
N THR A 168 28.77 -3.48 15.19
CA THR A 168 29.52 -4.44 15.94
C THR A 168 29.69 -3.85 17.33
N VAL A 169 29.01 -4.38 18.32
CA VAL A 169 29.25 -4.01 19.71
C VAL A 169 30.45 -4.81 20.16
N ASN A 170 31.60 -4.15 20.19
CA ASN A 170 32.81 -4.72 20.77
C ASN A 170 32.70 -4.48 22.27
N GLU A 171 32.33 -5.49 23.04
CA GLU A 171 32.46 -5.45 24.50
C GLU A 171 33.71 -6.21 24.91
N THR A 172 34.62 -5.51 25.56
CA THR A 172 35.82 -6.11 26.15
C THR A 172 35.47 -6.68 27.52
N PHE A 173 35.45 -7.99 27.64
CA PHE A 173 35.24 -8.67 28.90
C PHE A 173 36.61 -8.96 29.57
N ILE A 174 36.84 -8.38 30.74
CA ILE A 174 37.92 -8.84 31.61
C ILE A 174 37.43 -10.10 32.32
N VAL A 175 37.97 -11.22 31.91
CA VAL A 175 37.61 -12.53 32.44
C VAL A 175 38.68 -12.88 33.50
N THR A 176 38.34 -12.67 34.77
CA THR A 176 39.07 -13.30 35.88
C THR A 176 38.50 -14.69 36.11
N GLY A 177 39.05 -15.70 35.45
CA GLY A 177 38.67 -17.09 35.67
C GLY A 177 39.34 -17.68 36.91
N PRO A 178 38.74 -18.71 37.54
CA PRO A 178 39.45 -19.58 38.45
C PRO A 178 40.46 -20.38 37.60
N VAL A 179 41.63 -19.85 37.50
CA VAL A 179 42.74 -20.59 36.90
C VAL A 179 43.24 -21.51 38.01
N ASN A 180 43.28 -22.79 37.75
CA ASN A 180 43.91 -23.77 38.63
C ASN A 180 45.42 -23.47 38.80
N ASN A 181 45.88 -22.38 38.24
CA ASN A 181 47.26 -21.89 38.36
C ASN A 181 47.22 -20.41 38.74
N PRO A 182 47.61 -20.05 40.00
CA PRO A 182 47.64 -18.68 40.48
C PRO A 182 48.63 -17.75 39.75
N ASN A 183 49.48 -18.30 38.88
CA ASN A 183 50.51 -17.55 38.14
C ASN A 183 50.09 -17.14 36.74
N ILE A 184 48.83 -17.43 36.31
CA ILE A 184 48.36 -16.99 34.99
C ILE A 184 47.64 -15.65 35.15
N ALA A 185 48.15 -14.63 34.46
CA ALA A 185 47.53 -13.32 34.38
C ALA A 185 46.11 -13.40 33.82
N PRO A 186 45.20 -12.51 34.29
CA PRO A 186 43.81 -12.46 33.80
C PRO A 186 43.78 -12.29 32.27
N GLN A 187 43.11 -13.20 31.59
CA GLN A 187 42.98 -13.12 30.13
C GLN A 187 41.85 -12.15 29.78
N THR A 188 42.20 -11.16 28.99
CA THR A 188 41.23 -10.26 28.35
C THR A 188 40.83 -10.82 26.99
N ARG A 189 39.57 -11.05 26.76
CA ARG A 189 39.08 -11.43 25.44
C ARG A 189 38.03 -10.43 24.96
N GLU A 190 38.22 -9.97 23.76
CA GLU A 190 37.21 -9.20 23.01
C GLU A 190 36.17 -10.14 22.44
N VAL A 191 34.90 -9.96 22.84
CA VAL A 191 33.78 -10.68 22.25
C VAL A 191 32.98 -9.69 21.42
N THR A 192 33.04 -9.89 20.13
CA THR A 192 32.26 -9.11 19.16
C THR A 192 30.85 -9.72 19.06
N VAL A 193 29.86 -9.03 19.61
CA VAL A 193 28.45 -9.39 19.41
C VAL A 193 27.91 -8.60 18.22
N THR A 194 27.75 -9.27 17.10
CA THR A 194 27.14 -8.68 15.90
C THR A 194 25.65 -8.84 16.00
N GLY A 195 24.89 -7.76 15.82
CA GLY A 195 23.43 -7.82 15.69
C GLY A 195 23.02 -8.63 14.45
N ARG A 196 23.06 -9.95 14.56
CA ARG A 196 22.85 -10.91 13.45
C ARG A 196 21.67 -10.56 12.54
N ARG A 197 20.65 -9.89 13.07
CA ARG A 197 19.42 -9.60 12.29
C ARG A 197 19.55 -8.44 11.32
N VAL A 198 20.24 -7.37 11.71
CA VAL A 198 20.48 -6.26 10.77
C VAL A 198 21.47 -6.71 9.70
N ASN A 199 22.46 -7.48 10.08
CA ASN A 199 23.36 -8.14 9.12
C ASN A 199 22.61 -9.14 8.24
N THR A 200 21.63 -9.88 8.78
CA THR A 200 20.81 -10.79 7.98
C THR A 200 19.95 -10.03 6.99
N ILE A 201 19.33 -8.91 7.39
CA ILE A 201 18.58 -8.05 6.48
C ILE A 201 19.53 -7.44 5.43
N ARG A 202 20.68 -6.91 5.83
CA ARG A 202 21.69 -6.38 4.91
C ARG A 202 22.25 -7.45 3.96
N ASN A 203 22.60 -8.61 4.45
CA ASN A 203 23.09 -9.71 3.61
C ASN A 203 22.03 -10.25 2.66
N ASN A 204 20.76 -10.15 3.04
CA ASN A 204 19.65 -10.62 2.24
C ASN A 204 19.05 -9.56 1.30
N ILE A 205 19.24 -8.27 1.62
CA ILE A 205 18.74 -7.13 0.82
C ILE A 205 19.92 -6.38 0.14
N GLY A 206 21.15 -6.55 0.64
CA GLY A 206 22.33 -5.78 0.24
C GLY A 206 22.82 -5.98 -1.18
N ASN A 207 22.31 -6.97 -1.89
CA ASN A 207 22.39 -7.09 -3.35
C ASN A 207 20.96 -6.98 -3.85
N SER A 208 20.71 -6.17 -4.88
CA SER A 208 19.42 -6.07 -5.55
C SER A 208 18.82 -7.47 -5.76
N ARG A 209 17.60 -7.71 -5.27
CA ARG A 209 16.95 -9.01 -5.36
C ARG A 209 15.62 -8.90 -6.05
N VAL A 210 15.29 -9.92 -6.81
CA VAL A 210 13.95 -10.10 -7.35
C VAL A 210 13.02 -10.51 -6.20
N LEU A 211 11.79 -10.04 -6.25
CA LEU A 211 10.75 -10.44 -5.32
C LEU A 211 9.46 -10.76 -6.07
N GLY A 212 8.70 -11.68 -5.51
CA GLY A 212 7.30 -11.89 -5.84
C GLY A 212 6.41 -11.26 -4.77
N ARG A 213 5.20 -10.84 -5.13
CA ARG A 213 4.22 -10.38 -4.16
C ARG A 213 2.79 -10.73 -4.57
N ILE A 214 1.96 -10.95 -3.56
CA ILE A 214 0.52 -11.15 -3.71
C ILE A 214 -0.18 -10.40 -2.59
N GLY A 215 -1.33 -9.81 -2.90
CA GLY A 215 -2.06 -9.04 -1.91
C GLY A 215 -3.46 -8.65 -2.35
N GLY A 216 -4.07 -7.81 -1.54
CA GLY A 216 -5.38 -7.23 -1.82
C GLY A 216 -5.56 -5.92 -1.07
N GLY A 217 -6.59 -5.20 -1.47
CA GLY A 217 -6.90 -3.90 -0.89
C GLY A 217 -8.34 -3.49 -1.11
N LEU A 218 -8.65 -2.32 -0.59
CA LEU A 218 -9.93 -1.64 -0.73
C LEU A 218 -9.68 -0.23 -1.22
N GLU A 219 -10.43 0.20 -2.21
CA GLU A 219 -10.47 1.57 -2.71
C GLU A 219 -11.87 2.14 -2.50
N TYR A 220 -11.96 3.34 -1.94
CA TYR A 220 -13.19 4.10 -1.83
C TYR A 220 -13.05 5.44 -2.53
N ARG A 221 -14.03 5.80 -3.37
CA ARG A 221 -14.02 7.06 -4.12
C ARG A 221 -15.05 8.04 -3.57
N PHE A 222 -14.58 9.22 -3.20
CA PHE A 222 -15.42 10.36 -2.80
C PHE A 222 -16.02 11.05 -4.02
N THR A 223 -15.25 11.13 -5.09
CA THR A 223 -15.63 11.66 -6.40
C THR A 223 -15.15 10.69 -7.50
N PRO A 224 -15.60 10.82 -8.73
CA PRO A 224 -15.09 10.01 -9.83
C PRO A 224 -13.56 10.06 -10.02
N ASN A 225 -12.93 11.12 -9.53
CA ASN A 225 -11.50 11.37 -9.71
C ASN A 225 -10.67 11.22 -8.42
N ILE A 226 -11.28 11.29 -7.22
CA ILE A 226 -10.53 11.30 -5.96
C ILE A 226 -11.02 10.17 -5.06
N GLY A 227 -10.07 9.38 -4.59
CA GLY A 227 -10.34 8.27 -3.67
C GLY A 227 -9.23 8.07 -2.65
N ILE A 228 -9.51 7.19 -1.72
CA ILE A 228 -8.55 6.65 -0.76
C ILE A 228 -8.46 5.15 -0.94
N PHE A 229 -7.31 4.59 -0.58
CA PHE A 229 -7.13 3.15 -0.60
C PHE A 229 -6.28 2.66 0.57
N THR A 230 -6.44 1.38 0.85
CA THR A 230 -5.57 0.62 1.76
C THR A 230 -5.32 -0.75 1.17
N GLU A 231 -4.12 -1.30 1.39
CA GLU A 231 -3.77 -2.63 0.88
C GLU A 231 -2.80 -3.36 1.80
N ALA A 232 -2.83 -4.68 1.73
CA ALA A 232 -1.88 -5.56 2.36
C ALA A 232 -1.26 -6.49 1.32
N ALA A 233 0.04 -6.68 1.38
CA ALA A 233 0.79 -7.57 0.50
C ALA A 233 1.69 -8.50 1.30
N TYR A 234 1.76 -9.76 0.89
CA TYR A 234 2.79 -10.69 1.29
C TYR A 234 3.90 -10.70 0.26
N VAL A 235 5.11 -10.40 0.69
CA VAL A 235 6.29 -10.22 -0.18
C VAL A 235 7.29 -11.32 0.07
N ILE A 236 7.74 -11.95 -1.01
CA ILE A 236 8.62 -13.10 -1.03
C ILE A 236 9.89 -12.74 -1.83
N PRO A 237 10.96 -12.30 -1.17
CA PRO A 237 12.24 -12.09 -1.82
C PRO A 237 12.89 -13.41 -2.23
N ASP A 238 13.60 -13.41 -3.37
CA ASP A 238 14.33 -14.58 -3.86
C ASP A 238 15.45 -15.00 -2.88
N GLY A 239 15.55 -16.30 -2.65
CA GLY A 239 16.70 -16.98 -2.03
C GLY A 239 16.93 -16.81 -0.53
N SER A 240 16.17 -16.01 0.22
CA SER A 240 16.53 -15.70 1.61
C SER A 240 15.59 -16.18 2.70
N GLY A 241 14.40 -16.60 2.36
CA GLY A 241 13.39 -17.02 3.35
C GLY A 241 12.88 -15.92 4.31
N ASN A 242 13.29 -14.68 4.15
CA ASN A 242 12.83 -13.55 4.96
C ASN A 242 11.65 -12.84 4.28
N ASN A 243 10.55 -13.55 4.16
CA ASN A 243 9.30 -12.97 3.70
C ASN A 243 8.84 -11.87 4.66
N PHE A 244 8.14 -10.88 4.13
CA PHE A 244 7.58 -9.81 4.94
C PHE A 244 6.17 -9.44 4.49
N VAL A 245 5.43 -8.81 5.40
CA VAL A 245 4.13 -8.23 5.12
C VAL A 245 4.30 -6.73 4.94
N GLN A 246 3.73 -6.19 3.87
CA GLN A 246 3.68 -4.76 3.61
C GLN A 246 2.23 -4.30 3.72
N PHE A 247 2.00 -3.27 4.53
CA PHE A 247 0.72 -2.57 4.61
C PHE A 247 0.88 -1.16 4.07
N ASN A 248 0.12 -0.83 3.03
CA ASN A 248 -0.05 0.53 2.56
C ASN A 248 -1.35 1.07 3.15
N PHE A 249 -1.24 2.07 3.99
CA PHE A 249 -2.37 2.69 4.67
C PHE A 249 -2.40 4.18 4.33
N ILE A 250 -3.60 4.79 4.43
CA ILE A 250 -3.81 6.21 4.07
C ILE A 250 -3.27 6.50 2.66
N GLY A 251 -3.64 5.66 1.70
CA GLY A 251 -3.36 5.92 0.30
C GLY A 251 -4.36 6.93 -0.27
N LEU A 252 -3.86 7.93 -0.98
CA LEU A 252 -4.66 8.86 -1.78
C LEU A 252 -4.51 8.48 -3.24
N ARG A 253 -5.59 8.52 -4.01
CA ARG A 253 -5.59 8.20 -5.44
C ARG A 253 -6.32 9.26 -6.23
N TYR A 254 -5.74 9.64 -7.35
CA TYR A 254 -6.35 10.52 -8.35
C TYR A 254 -6.48 9.78 -9.67
N ALA A 255 -7.71 9.74 -10.22
CA ALA A 255 -8.08 9.08 -11.47
C ALA A 255 -8.35 10.10 -12.58
N PHE A 256 -7.84 9.80 -13.77
CA PHE A 256 -8.00 10.63 -14.98
C PHE A 256 -9.03 10.08 -15.94
#